data_1cf6f0336180a1821d0d98ec28a35a98
#
_entry.id   1cf6f0336180a1821d0d98ec28a35a98
#
_cell.length_a   1.000
_cell.length_b   1.000
_cell.length_c   1.000
_cell.angle_alpha   90.00
_cell.angle_beta   90.00
_cell.angle_gamma   90.00
#
_symmetry.space_group_name_H-M   'P 1'
#
loop_
_entity.id
_entity.type
_entity.pdbx_description
1 polymer ?
#
loop_
_entity_poly.entity_id
_entity_poly.type
_entity_poly.pdbx_seq_one_letter_code
_entity_poly.pdbx_strand_id
1 'polypeptide(L)'
;FIIGQNSSEPKNIFLILLFNMNKDALKILLKDVKTIAIVGASSNPNRDSFKVMKYLKEYGYDVYPVNPNLQNTQILGENCYSTLNDIHEEIDMVDIFRAVEFIPDIAREAINIKAKIFWTQLGLFSKDAASIAKNEGLTVVMGECPKIVLES
;
A
#
# COMPACT_ATOMS: atom_id res chain seq x y z
N PHE A 1 -24.71 -6.11 5.24
CA PHE A 1 -24.59 -5.73 4.11
C PHE A 1 -24.77 -6.75 3.13
N ILE A 2 -25.69 -6.83 2.73
CA ILE A 2 -26.06 -7.67 2.01
C ILE A 2 -25.90 -7.94 0.86
N ILE A 3 -26.01 -7.88 0.34
CA ILE A 3 -25.59 -8.04 -0.58
C ILE A 3 -25.76 -9.10 -1.33
N GLY A 4 -25.70 -9.78 -1.28
CA GLY A 4 -25.70 -10.87 -1.89
C GLY A 4 -26.41 -11.10 -3.08
N GLN A 5 -27.48 -10.68 -3.24
CA GLN A 5 -28.29 -11.08 -4.28
C GLN A 5 -27.76 -10.73 -5.60
N ASN A 6 -27.25 -9.57 -5.76
CA ASN A 6 -26.68 -9.11 -7.01
C ASN A 6 -25.18 -9.02 -6.78
N SER A 7 -24.45 -9.87 -7.42
CA SER A 7 -23.01 -9.96 -7.16
C SER A 7 -22.24 -8.69 -7.52
N SER A 8 -22.69 -7.89 -8.48
CA SER A 8 -21.96 -6.69 -8.84
C SER A 8 -22.26 -5.53 -7.89
N GLU A 9 -23.50 -5.40 -7.44
CA GLU A 9 -23.86 -4.29 -6.56
C GLU A 9 -23.18 -4.34 -5.19
N PRO A 10 -23.11 -5.47 -4.51
CA PRO A 10 -22.38 -5.56 -3.27
C PRO A 10 -20.92 -5.17 -3.40
N LYS A 11 -20.29 -5.58 -4.48
CA LYS A 11 -18.89 -5.23 -4.72
C LYS A 11 -18.72 -3.73 -4.89
N ASN A 12 -19.63 -3.08 -5.60
CA ASN A 12 -19.55 -1.64 -5.80
C ASN A 12 -19.75 -0.89 -4.49
N ILE A 13 -20.70 -1.30 -3.68
CA ILE A 13 -20.94 -0.70 -2.37
C ILE A 13 -19.72 -0.87 -1.49
N PHE A 14 -19.13 -2.06 -1.51
CA PHE A 14 -17.94 -2.35 -0.70
C PHE A 14 -16.77 -1.46 -1.09
N LEU A 15 -16.52 -1.30 -2.39
CA LEU A 15 -15.44 -0.45 -2.87
C LEU A 15 -15.67 1.01 -2.48
N ILE A 16 -16.93 1.49 -2.55
CA ILE A 16 -17.26 2.84 -2.13
C ILE A 16 -16.96 3.03 -0.65
N LEU A 17 -17.31 2.08 0.19
CA LEU A 17 -17.01 2.14 1.62
C LEU A 17 -15.52 2.17 1.89
N LEU A 18 -14.74 1.37 1.16
CA LEU A 18 -13.29 1.37 1.32
C LEU A 18 -12.68 2.71 0.92
N PHE A 19 -13.14 3.28 -0.19
CA PHE A 19 -12.61 4.54 -0.67
C PHE A 19 -13.03 5.73 0.19
N ASN A 20 -14.08 5.57 0.98
CA ASN A 20 -14.61 6.63 1.82
C ASN A 20 -14.30 6.45 3.31
N MET A 21 -13.31 5.62 3.66
CA MET A 21 -12.87 5.52 5.04
C MET A 21 -12.39 6.87 5.53
N ASN A 22 -12.86 7.27 6.72
CA ASN A 22 -12.43 8.55 7.28
C ASN A 22 -11.04 8.44 7.90
N LYS A 23 -10.42 9.58 8.17
CA LYS A 23 -9.04 9.62 8.67
C LYS A 23 -8.88 8.96 10.02
N ASP A 24 -9.89 9.01 10.88
CA ASP A 24 -9.81 8.38 12.20
C ASP A 24 -9.73 6.86 12.07
N ALA A 25 -10.52 6.27 11.18
CA ALA A 25 -10.47 4.83 10.90
C ALA A 25 -9.11 4.43 10.32
N LEU A 26 -8.57 5.26 9.41
CA LEU A 26 -7.26 5.00 8.80
C LEU A 26 -6.13 5.12 9.85
N LYS A 27 -6.21 6.07 10.77
CA LYS A 27 -5.25 6.17 11.86
C LYS A 27 -5.26 4.94 12.75
N ILE A 28 -6.44 4.42 13.05
CA ILE A 28 -6.59 3.18 13.84
C ILE A 28 -5.91 2.02 13.11
N LEU A 29 -6.16 1.91 11.81
CA LEU A 29 -5.55 0.87 11.00
C LEU A 29 -4.02 0.94 11.04
N LEU A 30 -3.47 2.16 10.94
CA LEU A 30 -2.02 2.37 10.92
C LEU A 30 -1.35 2.12 12.28
N LYS A 31 -2.08 2.12 13.38
CA LYS A 31 -1.51 1.85 14.71
C LYS A 31 -0.95 0.45 14.84
N ASP A 32 -1.55 -0.52 14.17
CA ASP A 32 -1.13 -1.92 14.27
C ASP A 32 -0.09 -2.30 13.23
N VAL A 33 0.30 -1.36 12.37
CA VAL A 33 1.32 -1.59 11.35
C VAL A 33 2.69 -1.36 11.94
N LYS A 34 3.64 -2.25 11.64
CA LYS A 34 5.05 -2.10 12.02
C LYS A 34 5.95 -2.00 10.81
N THR A 35 5.66 -2.76 9.77
CA THR A 35 6.50 -2.87 8.57
C THR A 35 5.74 -2.43 7.34
N ILE A 36 6.36 -1.57 6.54
CA ILE A 36 5.74 -1.01 5.33
C ILE A 36 6.70 -1.14 4.16
N ALA A 37 6.26 -1.82 3.10
CA ALA A 37 7.00 -1.85 1.85
C ALA A 37 6.53 -0.70 0.97
N ILE A 38 7.47 0.08 0.44
CA ILE A 38 7.19 1.24 -0.42
C ILE A 38 7.49 0.81 -1.86
N VAL A 39 6.43 0.54 -2.62
CA VAL A 39 6.58 0.08 -4.01
C VAL A 39 6.56 1.28 -4.95
N GLY A 40 7.60 1.40 -5.76
CA GLY A 40 7.84 2.61 -6.55
C GLY A 40 8.68 3.60 -5.77
N ALA A 41 9.52 3.11 -4.88
CA ALA A 41 10.43 3.94 -4.10
C ALA A 41 11.41 4.69 -5.00
N SER A 42 11.86 5.84 -4.55
CA SER A 42 12.79 6.70 -5.30
C SER A 42 13.90 7.19 -4.38
N SER A 43 15.09 7.32 -4.95
CA SER A 43 16.22 7.96 -4.27
C SER A 43 16.21 9.49 -4.43
N ASN A 44 15.30 10.04 -5.25
CA ASN A 44 15.20 11.47 -5.48
C ASN A 44 14.38 12.13 -4.36
N PRO A 45 15.00 13.04 -3.57
CA PRO A 45 14.31 13.67 -2.43
C PRO A 45 13.08 14.50 -2.83
N ASN A 46 12.95 14.86 -4.10
CA ASN A 46 11.82 15.65 -4.57
C ASN A 46 10.60 14.81 -4.92
N ARG A 47 10.74 13.49 -4.95
CA ARG A 47 9.63 12.60 -5.27
C ARG A 47 8.77 12.33 -4.05
N ASP A 48 7.47 12.19 -4.27
CA ASP A 48 6.52 11.93 -3.18
C ASP A 48 6.85 10.63 -2.43
N SER A 49 7.24 9.59 -3.16
CA SER A 49 7.59 8.31 -2.52
C SER A 49 8.76 8.46 -1.55
N PHE A 50 9.75 9.29 -1.88
CA PHE A 50 10.86 9.55 -0.97
C PHE A 50 10.38 10.30 0.28
N LYS A 51 9.58 11.34 0.08
CA LYS A 51 9.09 12.17 1.18
C LYS A 51 8.22 11.36 2.16
N VAL A 52 7.35 10.53 1.62
CA VAL A 52 6.48 9.67 2.43
C VAL A 52 7.30 8.60 3.14
N MET A 53 8.22 7.96 2.45
CA MET A 53 9.09 6.95 3.06
C MET A 53 9.90 7.55 4.22
N LYS A 54 10.47 8.74 4.01
CA LYS A 54 11.24 9.44 5.05
C LYS A 54 10.37 9.72 6.27
N TYR A 55 9.17 10.24 6.05
CA TYR A 55 8.24 10.53 7.12
C TYR A 55 7.87 9.28 7.91
N LEU A 56 7.51 8.20 7.22
CA LEU A 56 7.12 6.95 7.87
C LEU A 56 8.26 6.35 8.68
N LYS A 57 9.47 6.40 8.15
CA LYS A 57 10.65 5.93 8.86
C LYS A 57 10.88 6.75 10.13
N GLU A 58 10.81 8.07 10.04
CA GLU A 58 10.98 8.97 11.18
C GLU A 58 9.86 8.82 12.20
N TYR A 59 8.67 8.45 11.74
CA TYR A 59 7.52 8.22 12.61
C TYR A 59 7.71 6.94 13.45
N GLY A 60 8.51 6.00 12.98
CA GLY A 60 8.83 4.79 13.72
C GLY A 60 8.54 3.47 13.01
N TYR A 61 8.08 3.52 11.77
CA TYR A 61 7.85 2.30 10.99
C TYR A 61 9.16 1.76 10.44
N ASP A 62 9.24 0.45 10.28
CA ASP A 62 10.30 -0.20 9.50
C ASP A 62 9.89 -0.15 8.04
N VAL A 63 10.68 0.51 7.20
CA VAL A 63 10.32 0.73 5.80
C VAL A 63 11.25 -0.05 4.87
N TYR A 64 10.67 -0.63 3.82
CA TYR A 64 11.36 -1.48 2.86
C TYR A 64 11.13 -0.95 1.46
N PRO A 65 12.09 -0.23 0.87
CA PRO A 65 11.90 0.32 -0.48
C PRO A 65 11.97 -0.76 -1.54
N VAL A 66 11.08 -0.67 -2.54
CA VAL A 66 11.02 -1.62 -3.66
C VAL A 66 11.03 -0.85 -4.97
N ASN A 67 12.03 -1.09 -5.79
CA ASN A 67 12.13 -0.54 -7.15
C ASN A 67 13.14 -1.38 -7.94
N PRO A 68 12.73 -2.05 -9.04
CA PRO A 68 13.65 -2.90 -9.80
C PRO A 68 14.84 -2.15 -10.38
N ASN A 69 14.71 -0.85 -10.62
CA ASN A 69 15.79 -0.03 -11.17
C ASN A 69 16.82 0.41 -10.13
N LEU A 70 16.53 0.22 -8.85
CA LEU A 70 17.39 0.64 -7.75
C LEU A 70 17.84 -0.56 -6.88
N GLN A 71 17.73 -1.75 -7.42
CA GLN A 71 18.15 -2.97 -6.74
C GLN A 71 19.61 -2.86 -6.29
N ASN A 72 19.90 -3.33 -5.09
CA ASN A 72 21.24 -3.32 -4.49
C ASN A 72 21.78 -1.92 -4.17
N THR A 73 20.93 -0.90 -4.15
CA THR A 73 21.28 0.42 -3.64
C THR A 73 20.57 0.65 -2.30
N GLN A 74 20.88 1.76 -1.66
CA GLN A 74 20.19 2.15 -0.44
C GLN A 74 19.43 3.44 -0.63
N ILE A 75 18.24 3.50 -0.03
CA ILE A 75 17.45 4.72 0.04
C ILE A 75 17.21 5.00 1.52
N LEU A 76 17.63 6.16 2.00
CA LEU A 76 17.52 6.52 3.42
C LEU A 76 18.14 5.46 4.35
N GLY A 77 19.22 4.83 3.89
CA GLY A 77 19.91 3.79 4.66
C GLY A 77 19.27 2.40 4.59
N GLU A 78 18.16 2.24 3.86
CA GLU A 78 17.48 0.96 3.72
C GLU A 78 17.81 0.32 2.38
N ASN A 79 18.10 -0.97 2.37
CA ASN A 79 18.37 -1.70 1.14
C ASN A 79 17.14 -1.72 0.25
N CYS A 80 17.32 -1.43 -1.04
CA CYS A 80 16.23 -1.44 -2.01
C CYS A 80 16.11 -2.82 -2.65
N TYR A 81 14.90 -3.36 -2.66
CA TYR A 81 14.58 -4.67 -3.24
C TYR A 81 14.03 -4.49 -4.64
N SER A 82 14.23 -5.49 -5.49
CA SER A 82 13.71 -5.47 -6.86
C SER A 82 12.19 -5.66 -6.88
N THR A 83 11.69 -6.61 -6.10
CA THR A 83 10.26 -6.92 -6.03
C THR A 83 9.86 -7.18 -4.57
N LEU A 84 8.56 -7.20 -4.31
CA LEU A 84 8.06 -7.57 -2.99
C LEU A 84 8.46 -8.98 -2.60
N ASN A 85 8.52 -9.88 -3.57
CA ASN A 85 8.87 -11.30 -3.31
C ASN A 85 10.30 -11.47 -2.79
N ASP A 86 11.16 -10.50 -2.99
CA ASP A 86 12.55 -10.55 -2.51
C ASP A 86 12.69 -10.16 -1.03
N ILE A 87 11.63 -9.65 -0.42
CA ILE A 87 11.63 -9.29 1.00
C ILE A 87 11.29 -10.52 1.81
N HIS A 88 12.18 -10.92 2.71
CA HIS A 88 11.97 -12.11 3.54
C HIS A 88 11.36 -11.79 4.90
N GLU A 89 11.36 -10.53 5.29
CA GLU A 89 10.71 -10.09 6.52
C GLU A 89 9.19 -10.04 6.34
N GLU A 90 8.46 -10.14 7.44
CA GLU A 90 7.02 -10.03 7.40
C GLU A 90 6.62 -8.58 7.14
N ILE A 91 5.79 -8.35 6.14
CA ILE A 91 5.33 -7.02 5.75
C ILE A 91 3.86 -6.85 6.11
N ASP A 92 3.56 -5.86 6.94
CA ASP A 92 2.19 -5.57 7.33
C ASP A 92 1.44 -4.80 6.26
N MET A 93 2.08 -3.83 5.63
CA MET A 93 1.42 -2.95 4.67
C MET A 93 2.29 -2.73 3.43
N VAL A 94 1.64 -2.75 2.28
CA VAL A 94 2.28 -2.39 1.00
C VAL A 94 1.70 -1.04 0.58
N ASP A 95 2.55 -0.02 0.46
CA ASP A 95 2.17 1.34 0.06
C ASP A 95 2.68 1.60 -1.36
N ILE A 96 1.78 1.93 -2.29
CA ILE A 96 2.05 1.88 -3.72
C ILE A 96 2.09 3.25 -4.36
N PHE A 97 3.22 3.52 -5.05
CA PHE A 97 3.50 4.73 -5.81
C PHE A 97 3.72 4.42 -7.30
N ARG A 98 3.13 3.36 -7.83
CA ARG A 98 3.27 2.98 -9.25
C ARG A 98 2.04 3.37 -10.04
N ALA A 99 2.20 3.52 -11.36
CA ALA A 99 1.08 3.80 -12.26
C ALA A 99 0.01 2.71 -12.16
N VAL A 100 -1.24 3.12 -12.42
CA VAL A 100 -2.42 2.28 -12.19
C VAL A 100 -2.34 0.93 -12.92
N GLU A 101 -1.76 0.90 -14.12
CA GLU A 101 -1.67 -0.34 -14.91
C GLU A 101 -0.83 -1.43 -14.22
N PHE A 102 0.06 -1.06 -13.30
CA PHE A 102 0.89 -2.04 -12.59
C PHE A 102 0.27 -2.53 -11.29
N ILE A 103 -0.79 -1.87 -10.80
CA ILE A 103 -1.31 -2.14 -9.47
C ILE A 103 -1.90 -3.54 -9.32
N PRO A 104 -2.62 -4.11 -10.31
CA PRO A 104 -3.13 -5.48 -10.16
C PRO A 104 -2.02 -6.52 -9.95
N ASP A 105 -0.90 -6.39 -10.66
CA ASP A 105 0.22 -7.33 -10.47
C ASP A 105 0.88 -7.14 -9.10
N ILE A 106 0.97 -5.92 -8.64
CA ILE A 106 1.49 -5.63 -7.29
C ILE A 106 0.57 -6.22 -6.23
N ALA A 107 -0.74 -6.22 -6.46
CA ALA A 107 -1.69 -6.86 -5.55
C ALA A 107 -1.40 -8.36 -5.43
N ARG A 108 -1.09 -9.03 -6.54
CA ARG A 108 -0.74 -10.44 -6.53
C ARG A 108 0.55 -10.70 -5.74
N GLU A 109 1.54 -9.83 -5.90
CA GLU A 109 2.78 -9.92 -5.12
C GLU A 109 2.52 -9.71 -3.64
N ALA A 110 1.68 -8.74 -3.28
CA ALA A 110 1.31 -8.46 -1.89
C ALA A 110 0.63 -9.68 -1.24
N ILE A 111 -0.24 -10.35 -1.99
CA ILE A 111 -0.88 -11.58 -1.54
C ILE A 111 0.17 -12.68 -1.32
N ASN A 112 1.12 -12.80 -2.25
CA ASN A 112 2.15 -13.82 -2.18
C ASN A 112 3.02 -13.69 -0.95
N ILE A 113 3.35 -12.48 -0.53
CA ILE A 113 4.14 -12.24 0.68
C ILE A 113 3.27 -12.16 1.94
N LYS A 114 1.97 -12.39 1.80
CA LYS A 114 1.02 -12.40 2.93
C LYS A 114 0.93 -11.07 3.67
N ALA A 115 1.01 -9.96 2.93
CA ALA A 115 0.77 -8.64 3.49
C ALA A 115 -0.66 -8.53 4.02
N LYS A 116 -0.87 -7.66 4.98
CA LYS A 116 -2.20 -7.50 5.62
C LYS A 116 -2.98 -6.36 5.01
N ILE A 117 -2.29 -5.30 4.58
CA ILE A 117 -2.89 -4.08 4.06
C ILE A 117 -2.30 -3.77 2.69
N PHE A 118 -3.19 -3.47 1.73
CA PHE A 118 -2.83 -3.03 0.40
C PHE A 118 -3.27 -1.59 0.26
N TRP A 119 -2.30 -0.66 0.17
CA TRP A 119 -2.56 0.77 0.23
C TRP A 119 -2.05 1.45 -1.03
N THR A 120 -2.89 2.23 -1.73
CA THR A 120 -2.46 3.02 -2.87
C THR A 120 -2.54 4.51 -2.57
N GLN A 121 -1.57 5.26 -3.11
CA GLN A 121 -1.42 6.69 -2.89
C GLN A 121 -2.52 7.53 -3.53
N LEU A 122 -2.50 8.83 -3.23
CA LEU A 122 -3.45 9.80 -3.78
C LEU A 122 -3.59 9.65 -5.29
N GLY A 123 -4.83 9.62 -5.75
CA GLY A 123 -5.13 9.54 -7.18
C GLY A 123 -4.98 8.17 -7.80
N LEU A 124 -4.55 7.17 -7.06
CA LEU A 124 -4.35 5.81 -7.57
C LEU A 124 -5.52 4.91 -7.17
N PHE A 125 -6.36 4.59 -8.12
CA PHE A 125 -7.52 3.72 -7.91
C PHE A 125 -7.52 2.60 -8.93
N SER A 126 -7.71 1.38 -8.50
CA SER A 126 -7.82 0.21 -9.35
C SER A 126 -8.86 -0.75 -8.76
N LYS A 127 -9.99 -0.86 -9.43
CA LYS A 127 -11.05 -1.79 -9.01
C LYS A 127 -10.56 -3.24 -9.09
N ASP A 128 -9.80 -3.55 -10.13
CA ASP A 128 -9.28 -4.91 -10.30
C ASP A 128 -8.35 -5.30 -9.17
N ALA A 129 -7.41 -4.43 -8.83
CA ALA A 129 -6.49 -4.68 -7.73
C ALA A 129 -7.22 -4.77 -6.39
N ALA A 130 -8.21 -3.91 -6.18
CA ALA A 130 -9.01 -3.94 -4.96
C ALA A 130 -9.73 -5.28 -4.81
N SER A 131 -10.33 -5.78 -5.89
CA SER A 131 -11.02 -7.07 -5.88
C SER A 131 -10.03 -8.22 -5.63
N ILE A 132 -8.89 -8.21 -6.30
CA ILE A 132 -7.85 -9.23 -6.14
C ILE A 132 -7.39 -9.30 -4.69
N ALA A 133 -6.99 -8.18 -4.13
CA ALA A 133 -6.48 -8.12 -2.76
C ALA A 133 -7.56 -8.46 -1.73
N LYS A 134 -8.75 -7.92 -1.90
CA LYS A 134 -9.87 -8.14 -0.99
C LYS A 134 -10.28 -9.59 -0.96
N ASN A 135 -10.35 -10.24 -2.12
CA ASN A 135 -10.77 -11.64 -2.18
C ASN A 135 -9.82 -12.58 -1.43
N GLU A 136 -8.58 -12.15 -1.24
CA GLU A 136 -7.58 -12.92 -0.50
C GLU A 136 -7.40 -12.41 0.93
N GLY A 137 -8.33 -11.59 1.41
CA GLY A 137 -8.40 -11.21 2.82
C GLY A 137 -7.58 -9.99 3.21
N LEU A 138 -6.97 -9.28 2.25
CA LEU A 138 -6.24 -8.06 2.60
C LEU A 138 -7.22 -6.91 2.86
N THR A 139 -6.84 -6.02 3.76
CA THR A 139 -7.53 -4.75 3.91
C THR A 139 -7.03 -3.82 2.81
N VAL A 140 -7.96 -3.20 2.08
CA VAL A 140 -7.63 -2.37 0.93
C VAL A 140 -7.96 -0.92 1.22
N VAL A 141 -6.98 -0.03 1.04
CA VAL A 141 -7.15 1.43 1.12
C VAL A 141 -6.60 2.02 -0.16
N MET A 142 -7.37 2.84 -0.86
CA MET A 142 -6.92 3.46 -2.10
C MET A 142 -7.12 4.96 -2.10
N GLY A 143 -6.20 5.66 -2.76
CA GLY A 143 -6.33 7.09 -2.94
C GLY A 143 -6.04 7.93 -1.69
N GLU A 144 -5.25 7.39 -0.77
CA GLU A 144 -4.91 8.08 0.47
C GLU A 144 -3.39 8.14 0.65
N CYS A 145 -2.92 9.11 1.41
CA CYS A 145 -1.50 9.20 1.75
C CYS A 145 -1.32 8.95 3.25
N PRO A 146 -0.57 7.92 3.64
CA PRO A 146 -0.41 7.62 5.07
C PRO A 146 0.25 8.77 5.85
N LYS A 147 1.16 9.51 5.20
CA LYS A 147 1.76 10.71 5.83
C LYS A 147 0.68 11.73 6.18
N ILE A 148 -0.20 12.05 5.23
CA ILE A 148 -1.28 13.02 5.46
C ILE A 148 -2.23 12.53 6.56
N VAL A 149 -2.57 11.24 6.53
CA VAL A 149 -3.42 10.63 7.56
C VAL A 149 -2.80 10.80 8.95
N LEU A 150 -1.52 10.50 9.09
CA LEU A 150 -0.83 10.58 10.38
C LEU A 150 -0.63 12.01 10.87
N GLU A 151 -0.54 12.96 9.93
CA GLU A 151 -0.41 14.37 10.28
C GLU A 151 -1.74 15.04 10.65
N SER A 152 -2.85 14.43 10.36
CA SER A 152 -4.16 15.05 10.56
C SER A 152 -4.64 15.04 12.02
#